data_654a33d64a5eb9dd7e36eb4cae8390ec
#
_entry.id   654a33d64a5eb9dd7e36eb4cae8390ec
#
_cell.length_a   1.000
_cell.length_b   1.000
_cell.length_c   1.000
_cell.angle_alpha   90.00
_cell.angle_beta   90.00
_cell.angle_gamma   90.00
#
_symmetry.space_group_name_H-M   'P 1'
#
loop_
_entity.id
_entity.type
_entity.pdbx_description
1 polymer ?
#
loop_
_entity_poly.entity_id
_entity_poly.type
_entity_poly.pdbx_seq_one_letter_code
_entity_poly.pdbx_strand_id
1 'polypeptide(L)'
;MGMVRTGVKYWSVMAAQTLARGPAAMWSAAHGDRTTVEAHQARWARAQFAAINLQLRVSGAAHVQPGKPYVIIANHTSNFDPLALFAAVPTGMTYVAKMELLKVPVFGAIIRRTGAVFVDRGDSQKAVAAMQAAADRVRTGQSVLVFPEGTRSRDGQLKSFKKGGFWLAQQAGVDILPVVVRGTAAVLPYGARVPRANGRVHVTILPPVPSVGMDRDALVAAVHAQMAAVLADPAAAAAAGSD
;
A
#
# COMPACT_ATOMS: atom_id res chain seq x y z
N MET A 1 -30.46 -0.50 8.13
CA MET A 1 -30.55 0.04 6.76
C MET A 1 -29.29 0.74 6.26
N GLY A 2 -28.53 1.47 7.09
CA GLY A 2 -27.32 2.21 6.67
C GLY A 2 -26.20 1.35 6.09
N MET A 3 -25.81 0.26 6.75
CA MET A 3 -24.69 -0.58 6.36
C MET A 3 -24.86 -1.30 5.01
N VAL A 4 -26.09 -1.77 4.72
CA VAL A 4 -26.42 -2.40 3.43
C VAL A 4 -26.29 -1.37 2.29
N ARG A 5 -26.84 -0.15 2.48
CA ARG A 5 -26.71 0.94 1.49
C ARG A 5 -25.27 1.35 1.27
N THR A 6 -24.46 1.44 2.33
CA THR A 6 -23.01 1.70 2.24
C THR A 6 -22.31 0.60 1.45
N GLY A 7 -22.61 -0.67 1.73
CA GLY A 7 -22.03 -1.80 1.02
C GLY A 7 -22.36 -1.78 -0.47
N VAL A 8 -23.63 -1.62 -0.82
CA VAL A 8 -24.06 -1.54 -2.22
C VAL A 8 -23.35 -0.39 -2.93
N LYS A 9 -23.36 0.82 -2.36
CA LYS A 9 -22.69 1.99 -2.94
C LYS A 9 -21.19 1.76 -3.14
N TYR A 10 -20.51 1.24 -2.12
CA TYR A 10 -19.08 0.98 -2.17
C TYR A 10 -18.71 -0.01 -3.28
N TRP A 11 -19.39 -1.16 -3.32
CA TRP A 11 -19.08 -2.19 -4.30
C TRP A 11 -19.49 -1.79 -5.72
N SER A 12 -20.56 -1.02 -5.89
CA SER A 12 -20.95 -0.47 -7.20
C SER A 12 -19.92 0.52 -7.71
N VAL A 13 -19.43 1.43 -6.86
CA VAL A 13 -18.35 2.37 -7.23
C VAL A 13 -17.05 1.61 -7.50
N MET A 14 -16.70 0.62 -6.68
CA MET A 14 -15.52 -0.23 -6.88
C MET A 14 -15.57 -0.88 -8.27
N ALA A 15 -16.68 -1.53 -8.62
CA ALA A 15 -16.85 -2.17 -9.92
C ALA A 15 -16.80 -1.16 -11.07
N ALA A 16 -17.58 -0.08 -10.99
CA ALA A 16 -17.62 0.95 -12.02
C ALA A 16 -16.26 1.60 -12.27
N GLN A 17 -15.53 1.98 -11.21
CA GLN A 17 -14.21 2.58 -11.34
C GLN A 17 -13.16 1.57 -11.85
N THR A 18 -13.27 0.30 -11.47
CA THR A 18 -12.38 -0.76 -11.97
C THR A 18 -12.61 -0.99 -13.47
N LEU A 19 -13.84 -1.05 -13.92
CA LEU A 19 -14.18 -1.22 -15.34
C LEU A 19 -13.81 0.02 -16.18
N ALA A 20 -14.04 1.21 -15.66
CA ALA A 20 -13.73 2.44 -16.38
C ALA A 20 -12.23 2.75 -16.48
N ARG A 21 -11.46 2.47 -15.42
CA ARG A 21 -10.04 2.85 -15.34
C ARG A 21 -9.08 1.68 -15.62
N GLY A 22 -9.52 0.46 -15.39
CA GLY A 22 -8.69 -0.73 -15.54
C GLY A 22 -8.15 -0.90 -16.96
N PRO A 23 -9.00 -0.87 -18.01
CA PRO A 23 -8.54 -0.99 -19.38
C PRO A 23 -7.52 0.11 -19.78
N ALA A 24 -7.79 1.37 -19.39
CA ALA A 24 -6.90 2.47 -19.66
C ALA A 24 -5.55 2.31 -18.93
N ALA A 25 -5.56 1.90 -17.65
CA ALA A 25 -4.35 1.62 -16.89
C ALA A 25 -3.54 0.46 -17.50
N MET A 26 -4.23 -0.60 -17.97
CA MET A 26 -3.59 -1.73 -18.65
C MET A 26 -2.96 -1.32 -19.99
N TRP A 27 -3.64 -0.47 -20.76
CA TRP A 27 -3.14 0.07 -22.01
C TRP A 27 -1.89 0.94 -21.77
N SER A 28 -1.95 1.88 -20.82
CA SER A 28 -0.81 2.72 -20.43
C SER A 28 0.37 1.88 -19.94
N ALA A 29 0.12 0.85 -19.13
CA ALA A 29 1.16 -0.06 -18.67
C ALA A 29 1.84 -0.80 -19.83
N ALA A 30 1.09 -1.22 -20.84
CA ALA A 30 1.62 -1.90 -22.04
C ALA A 30 2.51 -0.98 -22.88
N HIS A 31 2.28 0.35 -22.82
CA HIS A 31 3.07 1.35 -23.55
C HIS A 31 4.14 2.03 -22.67
N GLY A 32 4.39 1.51 -21.45
CA GLY A 32 5.42 2.04 -20.55
C GLY A 32 5.06 3.37 -19.88
N ASP A 33 3.83 3.86 -20.06
CA ASP A 33 3.36 5.11 -19.45
C ASP A 33 2.94 4.88 -18.00
N ARG A 34 3.93 4.90 -17.12
CA ARG A 34 3.76 4.68 -15.68
C ARG A 34 3.01 5.82 -15.00
N THR A 35 3.27 7.05 -15.40
CA THR A 35 2.64 8.23 -14.81
C THR A 35 1.11 8.17 -14.94
N THR A 36 0.63 7.75 -16.11
CA THR A 36 -0.80 7.54 -16.33
C THR A 36 -1.36 6.36 -15.54
N VAL A 37 -0.61 5.25 -15.41
CA VAL A 37 -1.01 4.13 -14.52
C VAL A 37 -1.19 4.59 -13.09
N GLU A 38 -0.24 5.36 -12.56
CA GLU A 38 -0.27 5.92 -11.22
C GLU A 38 -1.46 6.86 -11.01
N ALA A 39 -1.71 7.73 -11.98
CA ALA A 39 -2.86 8.62 -11.95
C ALA A 39 -4.19 7.84 -11.93
N HIS A 40 -4.29 6.74 -12.68
CA HIS A 40 -5.45 5.85 -12.64
C HIS A 40 -5.61 5.16 -11.29
N GLN A 41 -4.52 4.66 -10.70
CA GLN A 41 -4.53 4.04 -9.36
C GLN A 41 -4.97 5.03 -8.28
N ALA A 42 -4.39 6.22 -8.26
CA ALA A 42 -4.73 7.25 -7.28
C ALA A 42 -6.20 7.70 -7.41
N ARG A 43 -6.68 7.93 -8.63
CA ARG A 43 -8.08 8.31 -8.88
C ARG A 43 -9.05 7.17 -8.51
N TRP A 44 -8.68 5.93 -8.81
CA TRP A 44 -9.47 4.75 -8.44
C TRP A 44 -9.58 4.63 -6.91
N ALA A 45 -8.47 4.78 -6.19
CA ALA A 45 -8.44 4.72 -4.74
C ALA A 45 -9.26 5.87 -4.10
N ARG A 46 -9.05 7.11 -4.56
CA ARG A 46 -9.80 8.28 -4.06
C ARG A 46 -11.31 8.18 -4.30
N ALA A 47 -11.73 7.56 -5.41
CA ALA A 47 -13.14 7.32 -5.66
C ALA A 47 -13.78 6.39 -4.60
N GLN A 48 -13.01 5.42 -4.05
CA GLN A 48 -13.49 4.56 -2.96
C GLN A 48 -13.66 5.34 -1.65
N PHE A 49 -12.77 6.27 -1.35
CA PHE A 49 -12.89 7.17 -0.22
C PHE A 49 -14.14 8.05 -0.34
N ALA A 50 -14.34 8.67 -1.50
CA ALA A 50 -15.50 9.52 -1.78
C ALA A 50 -16.82 8.73 -1.73
N ALA A 51 -16.84 7.47 -2.19
CA ALA A 51 -18.05 6.64 -2.22
C ALA A 51 -18.70 6.46 -0.85
N ILE A 52 -17.91 6.43 0.21
CA ILE A 52 -18.36 6.21 1.58
C ILE A 52 -18.00 7.37 2.53
N ASN A 53 -17.72 8.54 1.96
CA ASN A 53 -17.45 9.79 2.70
C ASN A 53 -16.31 9.63 3.72
N LEU A 54 -15.18 9.06 3.30
CA LEU A 54 -13.99 8.97 4.16
C LEU A 54 -13.12 10.21 4.01
N GLN A 55 -12.61 10.70 5.12
CA GLN A 55 -11.61 11.75 5.17
C GLN A 55 -10.22 11.12 5.11
N LEU A 56 -9.38 11.58 4.17
CA LEU A 56 -7.98 11.20 4.07
C LEU A 56 -7.11 12.38 4.47
N ARG A 57 -6.31 12.20 5.52
CA ARG A 57 -5.25 13.14 5.90
C ARG A 57 -3.91 12.55 5.51
N VAL A 58 -3.02 13.40 5.01
CA VAL A 58 -1.66 13.00 4.61
C VAL A 58 -0.67 13.96 5.26
N SER A 59 0.32 13.40 5.95
CA SER A 59 1.44 14.14 6.54
C SER A 59 2.74 13.65 5.92
N GLY A 60 3.73 14.53 5.81
CA GLY A 60 5.08 14.16 5.35
C GLY A 60 5.21 13.92 3.84
N ALA A 61 4.27 14.39 3.02
CA ALA A 61 4.35 14.23 1.55
C ALA A 61 5.64 14.83 0.95
N ALA A 62 6.21 15.86 1.60
CA ALA A 62 7.47 16.48 1.19
C ALA A 62 8.69 15.56 1.30
N HIS A 63 8.61 14.44 2.02
CA HIS A 63 9.67 13.44 2.08
C HIS A 63 9.80 12.62 0.78
N VAL A 64 8.79 12.65 -0.09
CA VAL A 64 8.81 11.96 -1.37
C VAL A 64 9.43 12.84 -2.44
N GLN A 65 10.56 12.43 -2.97
CA GLN A 65 11.20 13.13 -4.07
C GLN A 65 10.56 12.70 -5.41
N PRO A 66 10.11 13.63 -6.25
CA PRO A 66 9.55 13.29 -7.55
C PRO A 66 10.52 12.47 -8.41
N GLY A 67 10.01 11.40 -9.03
CA GLY A 67 10.80 10.55 -9.93
C GLY A 67 11.76 9.58 -9.24
N LYS A 68 11.96 9.67 -7.92
CA LYS A 68 12.78 8.73 -7.16
C LYS A 68 11.98 7.48 -6.78
N PRO A 69 12.44 6.27 -7.12
CA PRO A 69 11.81 5.03 -6.68
C PRO A 69 12.17 4.70 -5.22
N TYR A 70 11.25 4.02 -4.54
CA TYR A 70 11.40 3.59 -3.16
C TYR A 70 10.91 2.15 -2.97
N VAL A 71 11.44 1.48 -1.96
CA VAL A 71 10.70 0.39 -1.33
C VAL A 71 9.89 0.98 -0.19
N ILE A 72 8.57 1.00 -0.36
CA ILE A 72 7.65 1.56 0.62
C ILE A 72 7.33 0.47 1.64
N ILE A 73 7.65 0.73 2.90
CA ILE A 73 7.38 -0.16 4.02
C ILE A 73 6.23 0.42 4.82
N ALA A 74 5.11 -0.29 4.91
CA ALA A 74 3.91 0.17 5.63
C ALA A 74 3.41 -0.87 6.63
N ASN A 75 2.78 -0.43 7.73
CA ASN A 75 2.05 -1.30 8.64
C ASN A 75 0.76 -1.82 7.99
N HIS A 76 0.27 -2.97 8.44
CA HIS A 76 -0.87 -3.63 7.83
C HIS A 76 -1.93 -4.05 8.85
N THR A 77 -3.04 -3.32 8.88
CA THR A 77 -4.16 -3.56 9.81
C THR A 77 -5.48 -3.88 9.09
N SER A 78 -5.59 -3.50 7.81
CA SER A 78 -6.83 -3.62 7.04
C SER A 78 -6.57 -3.94 5.57
N ASN A 79 -7.53 -4.59 4.91
CA ASN A 79 -7.54 -4.67 3.45
C ASN A 79 -7.76 -3.30 2.79
N PHE A 80 -8.05 -2.26 3.57
CA PHE A 80 -8.20 -0.89 3.09
C PHE A 80 -6.86 -0.13 3.02
N ASP A 81 -5.77 -0.65 3.65
CA ASP A 81 -4.47 0.00 3.66
C ASP A 81 -3.90 0.28 2.27
N PRO A 82 -3.92 -0.67 1.30
CA PRO A 82 -3.44 -0.41 -0.04
C PRO A 82 -4.16 0.76 -0.73
N LEU A 83 -5.49 0.88 -0.52
CA LEU A 83 -6.27 1.99 -1.06
C LEU A 83 -5.83 3.34 -0.46
N ALA A 84 -5.59 3.37 0.86
CA ALA A 84 -5.10 4.56 1.54
C ALA A 84 -3.74 5.00 0.98
N LEU A 85 -2.84 4.05 0.79
CA LEU A 85 -1.50 4.30 0.26
C LEU A 85 -1.53 4.78 -1.21
N PHE A 86 -2.32 4.16 -2.08
CA PHE A 86 -2.51 4.61 -3.46
C PHE A 86 -3.13 6.01 -3.55
N ALA A 87 -4.00 6.37 -2.61
CA ALA A 87 -4.62 7.70 -2.58
C ALA A 87 -3.69 8.79 -2.04
N ALA A 88 -2.75 8.43 -1.14
CA ALA A 88 -1.98 9.36 -0.31
C ALA A 88 -0.54 9.57 -0.79
N VAL A 89 0.18 8.50 -1.16
CA VAL A 89 1.62 8.58 -1.41
C VAL A 89 1.86 9.07 -2.85
N PRO A 90 2.54 10.22 -3.04
CA PRO A 90 2.69 10.84 -4.36
C PRO A 90 3.88 10.23 -5.13
N THR A 91 3.90 8.90 -5.26
CA THR A 91 4.84 8.18 -6.10
C THR A 91 4.16 6.98 -6.73
N GLY A 92 4.52 6.69 -7.94
CA GLY A 92 4.04 5.50 -8.61
C GLY A 92 4.50 4.22 -7.96
N MET A 93 3.53 3.47 -7.48
CA MET A 93 3.86 2.23 -6.80
C MET A 93 3.09 1.04 -7.36
N THR A 94 3.78 -0.08 -7.41
CA THR A 94 3.14 -1.39 -7.41
C THR A 94 3.22 -2.01 -6.01
N TYR A 95 2.72 -3.20 -5.84
CA TYR A 95 2.70 -3.84 -4.52
C TYR A 95 2.94 -5.34 -4.62
N VAL A 96 3.43 -5.89 -3.51
CA VAL A 96 3.55 -7.33 -3.32
C VAL A 96 2.20 -7.89 -2.90
N ALA A 97 1.63 -8.70 -3.78
CA ALA A 97 0.28 -9.25 -3.64
C ALA A 97 0.27 -10.76 -3.38
N LYS A 98 -0.81 -11.25 -2.79
CA LYS A 98 -1.06 -12.68 -2.69
C LYS A 98 -1.48 -13.27 -4.05
N MET A 99 -1.03 -14.48 -4.34
CA MET A 99 -1.41 -15.22 -5.57
C MET A 99 -2.93 -15.37 -5.76
N GLU A 100 -3.69 -15.49 -4.66
CA GLU A 100 -5.14 -15.64 -4.70
C GLU A 100 -5.87 -14.44 -5.33
N LEU A 101 -5.26 -13.25 -5.32
CA LEU A 101 -5.84 -12.06 -5.97
C LEU A 101 -5.91 -12.21 -7.49
N LEU A 102 -5.08 -13.07 -8.11
CA LEU A 102 -5.18 -13.38 -9.53
C LEU A 102 -6.49 -14.08 -9.91
N LYS A 103 -7.11 -14.77 -8.95
CA LYS A 103 -8.38 -15.49 -9.16
C LYS A 103 -9.60 -14.57 -9.20
N VAL A 104 -9.44 -13.29 -8.81
CA VAL A 104 -10.54 -12.30 -8.86
C VAL A 104 -10.73 -11.85 -10.31
N PRO A 105 -11.89 -12.14 -10.93
CA PRO A 105 -12.13 -11.78 -12.33
C PRO A 105 -11.91 -10.29 -12.59
N VAL A 106 -11.40 -9.94 -13.76
CA VAL A 106 -11.07 -8.57 -14.20
C VAL A 106 -9.98 -7.93 -13.33
N PHE A 107 -10.18 -7.85 -12.01
CA PHE A 107 -9.23 -7.24 -11.08
C PHE A 107 -7.86 -7.93 -11.11
N GLY A 108 -7.82 -9.26 -11.09
CA GLY A 108 -6.56 -10.02 -11.17
C GLY A 108 -5.79 -9.75 -12.47
N ALA A 109 -6.50 -9.62 -13.59
CA ALA A 109 -5.88 -9.28 -14.88
C ALA A 109 -5.30 -7.84 -14.86
N ILE A 110 -6.02 -6.89 -14.29
CA ILE A 110 -5.57 -5.49 -14.18
C ILE A 110 -4.32 -5.41 -13.32
N ILE A 111 -4.34 -5.93 -12.10
CA ILE A 111 -3.21 -5.82 -11.16
C ILE A 111 -1.96 -6.53 -11.68
N ARG A 112 -2.12 -7.65 -12.39
CA ARG A 112 -1.02 -8.35 -13.05
C ARG A 112 -0.39 -7.47 -14.13
N ARG A 113 -1.20 -6.84 -15.00
CA ARG A 113 -0.70 -6.01 -16.11
C ARG A 113 -0.16 -4.67 -15.65
N THR A 114 -0.67 -4.11 -14.56
CA THR A 114 -0.16 -2.86 -13.98
C THR A 114 1.05 -3.07 -13.06
N GLY A 115 1.56 -4.30 -12.98
CA GLY A 115 2.89 -4.55 -12.42
C GLY A 115 2.93 -5.14 -11.03
N ALA A 116 1.80 -5.57 -10.42
CA ALA A 116 1.83 -6.22 -9.12
C ALA A 116 2.74 -7.46 -9.13
N VAL A 117 3.52 -7.63 -8.07
CA VAL A 117 4.38 -8.78 -7.85
C VAL A 117 3.64 -9.79 -6.97
N PHE A 118 3.50 -11.01 -7.45
CA PHE A 118 2.74 -12.04 -6.73
C PHE A 118 3.67 -12.97 -5.98
N VAL A 119 3.39 -13.14 -4.67
CA VAL A 119 4.17 -14.01 -3.78
C VAL A 119 3.32 -15.18 -3.34
N ASP A 120 3.82 -16.38 -3.62
CA ASP A 120 3.38 -17.60 -2.98
C ASP A 120 4.09 -17.73 -1.62
N ARG A 121 3.35 -17.58 -0.53
CA ARG A 121 3.91 -17.62 0.83
C ARG A 121 4.16 -19.05 1.32
N GLY A 122 3.68 -20.06 0.61
CA GLY A 122 3.90 -21.46 0.89
C GLY A 122 5.18 -22.03 0.26
N ASP A 123 5.80 -21.28 -0.66
CA ASP A 123 6.96 -21.69 -1.42
C ASP A 123 8.07 -20.63 -1.32
N SER A 124 9.11 -20.96 -0.56
CA SER A 124 10.24 -20.04 -0.31
C SER A 124 11.03 -19.69 -1.58
N GLN A 125 11.20 -20.63 -2.50
CA GLN A 125 11.92 -20.37 -3.76
C GLN A 125 11.14 -19.41 -4.67
N LYS A 126 9.84 -19.62 -4.80
CA LYS A 126 8.96 -18.71 -5.54
C LYS A 126 8.89 -17.33 -4.88
N ALA A 127 8.92 -17.29 -3.55
CA ALA A 127 8.96 -16.02 -2.82
C ALA A 127 10.24 -15.23 -3.10
N VAL A 128 11.39 -15.89 -3.15
CA VAL A 128 12.67 -15.25 -3.51
C VAL A 128 12.64 -14.74 -4.96
N ALA A 129 12.19 -15.56 -5.91
CA ALA A 129 12.08 -15.16 -7.31
C ALA A 129 11.13 -13.95 -7.50
N ALA A 130 10.02 -13.91 -6.75
CA ALA A 130 9.10 -12.78 -6.76
C ALA A 130 9.76 -11.50 -6.19
N MET A 131 10.54 -11.61 -5.11
CA MET A 131 11.28 -10.48 -4.57
C MET A 131 12.37 -9.98 -5.54
N GLN A 132 13.03 -10.88 -6.28
CA GLN A 132 13.97 -10.48 -7.33
C GLN A 132 13.26 -9.71 -8.45
N ALA A 133 12.12 -10.20 -8.94
CA ALA A 133 11.32 -9.50 -9.93
C ALA A 133 10.83 -8.13 -9.42
N ALA A 134 10.54 -8.00 -8.12
CA ALA A 134 10.24 -6.71 -7.51
C ALA A 134 11.45 -5.76 -7.51
N ALA A 135 12.66 -6.27 -7.22
CA ALA A 135 13.88 -5.47 -7.26
C ALA A 135 14.15 -4.93 -8.68
N ASP A 136 13.94 -5.75 -9.70
CA ASP A 136 14.10 -5.32 -11.09
C ASP A 136 13.13 -4.20 -11.47
N ARG A 137 11.90 -4.26 -10.97
CA ARG A 137 10.93 -3.17 -11.16
C ARG A 137 11.36 -1.87 -10.48
N VAL A 138 11.91 -1.97 -9.29
CA VAL A 138 12.43 -0.79 -8.57
C VAL A 138 13.60 -0.18 -9.33
N ARG A 139 14.53 -0.98 -9.85
CA ARG A 139 15.65 -0.51 -10.69
C ARG A 139 15.17 0.21 -11.96
N THR A 140 14.01 -0.16 -12.49
CA THR A 140 13.39 0.53 -13.63
C THR A 140 12.59 1.76 -13.24
N GLY A 141 12.65 2.23 -11.97
CA GLY A 141 12.04 3.48 -11.52
C GLY A 141 10.63 3.34 -10.93
N GLN A 142 10.14 2.12 -10.67
CA GLN A 142 8.83 1.91 -10.06
C GLN A 142 8.96 1.61 -8.56
N SER A 143 8.31 2.39 -7.69
CA SER A 143 8.28 2.05 -6.27
C SER A 143 7.49 0.77 -6.00
N VAL A 144 7.86 0.04 -4.94
CA VAL A 144 7.20 -1.21 -4.55
C VAL A 144 6.74 -1.12 -3.10
N LEU A 145 5.44 -1.32 -2.89
CA LEU A 145 4.84 -1.39 -1.56
C LEU A 145 4.97 -2.81 -0.98
N VAL A 146 5.49 -2.88 0.23
CA VAL A 146 5.62 -4.10 1.01
C VAL A 146 5.03 -3.90 2.40
N PHE A 147 4.22 -4.84 2.85
CA PHE A 147 3.79 -4.97 4.23
C PHE A 147 4.70 -6.00 4.92
N PRO A 148 5.73 -5.57 5.67
CA PRO A 148 6.78 -6.46 6.16
C PRO A 148 6.29 -7.41 7.25
N GLU A 149 5.17 -7.11 7.90
CA GLU A 149 4.51 -7.98 8.87
C GLU A 149 4.06 -9.32 8.26
N GLY A 150 3.85 -9.33 6.94
CA GLY A 150 3.42 -10.52 6.18
C GLY A 150 1.97 -10.92 6.40
N THR A 151 1.27 -10.34 7.36
CA THR A 151 -0.16 -10.52 7.61
C THR A 151 -0.71 -9.30 8.32
N ARG A 152 -2.01 -9.09 8.28
CA ARG A 152 -2.66 -7.98 9.00
C ARG A 152 -2.56 -8.17 10.51
N SER A 153 -2.28 -7.09 11.22
CA SER A 153 -2.44 -7.00 12.66
C SER A 153 -3.94 -6.98 13.02
N ARG A 154 -4.34 -7.75 14.02
CA ARG A 154 -5.74 -7.81 14.49
C ARG A 154 -5.99 -6.86 15.67
N ASP A 155 -4.95 -6.59 16.42
CA ASP A 155 -4.94 -5.75 17.63
C ASP A 155 -4.43 -4.33 17.38
N GLY A 156 -4.08 -4.02 16.12
CA GLY A 156 -3.54 -2.72 15.72
C GLY A 156 -2.07 -2.49 16.10
N GLN A 157 -1.44 -3.45 16.80
CA GLN A 157 -0.05 -3.35 17.17
C GLN A 157 0.87 -3.63 15.98
N LEU A 158 1.98 -2.92 15.90
CA LEU A 158 3.01 -3.15 14.91
C LEU A 158 3.72 -4.46 15.20
N LYS A 159 3.65 -5.42 14.26
CA LYS A 159 4.32 -6.72 14.39
C LYS A 159 5.79 -6.63 14.00
N SER A 160 6.53 -7.70 14.32
CA SER A 160 7.89 -7.87 13.83
C SER A 160 7.95 -7.89 12.30
N PHE A 161 9.02 -7.33 11.74
CA PHE A 161 9.19 -7.21 10.30
C PHE A 161 9.99 -8.38 9.72
N LYS A 162 9.49 -8.91 8.61
CA LYS A 162 10.21 -9.86 7.76
C LYS A 162 11.25 -9.12 6.93
N LYS A 163 12.42 -9.70 6.75
CA LYS A 163 13.58 -9.08 6.09
C LYS A 163 13.44 -8.93 4.56
N GLY A 164 12.44 -9.54 3.91
CA GLY A 164 12.33 -9.59 2.46
C GLY A 164 12.22 -8.22 1.77
N GLY A 165 11.42 -7.29 2.31
CA GLY A 165 11.31 -5.93 1.77
C GLY A 165 12.61 -5.13 1.92
N PHE A 166 13.34 -5.37 2.99
CA PHE A 166 14.65 -4.72 3.25
C PHE A 166 15.74 -5.26 2.33
N TRP A 167 15.77 -6.57 2.13
CA TRP A 167 16.63 -7.20 1.14
C TRP A 167 16.34 -6.64 -0.27
N LEU A 168 15.06 -6.48 -0.63
CA LEU A 168 14.65 -5.89 -1.90
C LEU A 168 15.20 -4.48 -2.09
N ALA A 169 15.13 -3.62 -1.07
CA ALA A 169 15.65 -2.26 -1.13
C ALA A 169 17.15 -2.25 -1.36
N GLN A 170 17.90 -3.08 -0.63
CA GLN A 170 19.35 -3.23 -0.77
C GLN A 170 19.74 -3.76 -2.17
N GLN A 171 19.03 -4.78 -2.69
CA GLN A 171 19.28 -5.32 -4.02
C GLN A 171 18.97 -4.32 -5.14
N ALA A 172 17.96 -3.48 -4.95
CA ALA A 172 17.61 -2.43 -5.90
C ALA A 172 18.48 -1.18 -5.78
N GLY A 173 19.22 -1.00 -4.68
CA GLY A 173 20.03 0.18 -4.43
C GLY A 173 19.20 1.44 -4.14
N VAL A 174 18.01 1.30 -3.53
CA VAL A 174 17.10 2.42 -3.27
C VAL A 174 16.80 2.57 -1.79
N ASP A 175 16.32 3.76 -1.41
CA ASP A 175 15.92 4.03 -0.04
C ASP A 175 14.61 3.32 0.31
N ILE A 176 14.45 3.04 1.60
CA ILE A 176 13.17 2.64 2.18
C ILE A 176 12.39 3.91 2.52
N LEU A 177 11.12 3.95 2.11
CA LEU A 177 10.17 4.98 2.52
C LEU A 177 9.21 4.38 3.55
N PRO A 178 9.39 4.65 4.86
CA PRO A 178 8.47 4.16 5.86
C PRO A 178 7.17 4.96 5.83
N VAL A 179 6.03 4.27 5.90
CA VAL A 179 4.71 4.91 5.90
C VAL A 179 3.82 4.27 6.97
N VAL A 180 3.22 5.10 7.80
CA VAL A 180 2.26 4.66 8.81
C VAL A 180 0.84 4.97 8.36
N VAL A 181 -0.02 3.94 8.39
CA VAL A 181 -1.45 4.05 8.07
C VAL A 181 -2.27 3.82 9.32
N ARG A 182 -3.20 4.74 9.61
CA ARG A 182 -4.13 4.68 10.75
C ARG A 182 -5.57 4.84 10.29
N GLY A 183 -6.51 4.31 11.06
CA GLY A 183 -7.95 4.45 10.85
C GLY A 183 -8.56 3.42 9.90
N THR A 184 -7.78 2.79 9.05
CA THR A 184 -8.27 1.79 8.08
C THR A 184 -8.91 0.56 8.72
N ALA A 185 -8.42 0.12 9.88
CA ALA A 185 -9.02 -0.97 10.65
C ALA A 185 -10.42 -0.64 11.18
N ALA A 186 -10.68 0.63 11.53
CA ALA A 186 -12.01 1.11 11.90
C ALA A 186 -12.95 1.17 10.68
N VAL A 187 -12.42 1.55 9.53
CA VAL A 187 -13.17 1.58 8.25
C VAL A 187 -13.52 0.18 7.78
N LEU A 188 -12.55 -0.71 7.68
CA LEU A 188 -12.76 -2.10 7.25
C LEU A 188 -12.07 -3.05 8.24
N PRO A 189 -12.76 -3.45 9.33
CA PRO A 189 -12.21 -4.36 10.33
C PRO A 189 -11.80 -5.71 9.75
N TYR A 190 -10.96 -6.42 10.51
CA TYR A 190 -10.57 -7.79 10.13
C TYR A 190 -11.79 -8.70 9.94
N GLY A 191 -11.86 -9.39 8.81
CA GLY A 191 -13.00 -10.26 8.47
C GLY A 191 -14.22 -9.54 7.88
N ALA A 192 -14.33 -8.22 8.01
CA ALA A 192 -15.43 -7.47 7.40
C ALA A 192 -15.29 -7.43 5.87
N ARG A 193 -16.44 -7.43 5.18
CA ARG A 193 -16.54 -7.32 3.71
C ARG A 193 -17.11 -5.98 3.26
N VAL A 194 -17.74 -5.25 4.16
CA VAL A 194 -18.35 -3.94 3.89
C VAL A 194 -17.65 -2.89 4.73
N PRO A 195 -17.08 -1.84 4.12
CA PRO A 195 -16.47 -0.77 4.86
C PRO A 195 -17.51 0.11 5.54
N ARG A 196 -17.15 0.72 6.66
CA ARG A 196 -17.94 1.74 7.36
C ARG A 196 -17.76 3.09 6.70
N ALA A 197 -18.82 3.86 6.59
CA ALA A 197 -18.80 5.22 6.06
C ALA A 197 -18.34 6.23 7.13
N ASN A 198 -18.05 7.45 6.67
CA ASN A 198 -17.74 8.62 7.50
C ASN A 198 -16.52 8.45 8.42
N GLY A 199 -15.61 7.55 8.08
CA GLY A 199 -14.38 7.34 8.83
C GLY A 199 -13.27 8.31 8.45
N ARG A 200 -12.23 8.31 9.28
CA ARG A 200 -11.00 9.07 9.03
C ARG A 200 -9.83 8.11 8.84
N VAL A 201 -8.99 8.40 7.86
CA VAL A 201 -7.75 7.67 7.58
C VAL A 201 -6.62 8.68 7.56
N HIS A 202 -5.56 8.38 8.29
CA HIS A 202 -4.36 9.21 8.30
C HIS A 202 -3.18 8.39 7.77
N VAL A 203 -2.50 8.93 6.78
CA VAL A 203 -1.26 8.38 6.21
C VAL A 203 -0.11 9.33 6.55
N THR A 204 0.84 8.85 7.33
CA THR A 204 2.06 9.59 7.70
C THR A 204 3.24 9.01 6.94
N ILE A 205 3.81 9.81 6.05
CA ILE A 205 5.02 9.46 5.28
C ILE A 205 6.21 9.95 6.09
N LEU A 206 7.14 9.06 6.41
CA LEU A 206 8.30 9.35 7.24
C LEU A 206 9.52 9.67 6.37
N PRO A 207 10.57 10.28 6.94
CA PRO A 207 11.82 10.49 6.20
C PRO A 207 12.36 9.17 5.64
N PRO A 208 12.84 9.15 4.39
CA PRO A 208 13.42 7.97 3.79
C PRO A 208 14.66 7.51 4.56
N VAL A 209 14.85 6.19 4.64
CA VAL A 209 16.01 5.56 5.27
C VAL A 209 16.90 4.95 4.18
N PRO A 210 18.16 5.38 4.06
CA PRO A 210 19.10 4.77 3.13
C PRO A 210 19.29 3.27 3.41
N SER A 211 19.18 2.44 2.37
CA SER A 211 19.32 0.99 2.54
C SER A 211 20.72 0.48 2.24
N VAL A 212 21.45 1.19 1.40
CA VAL A 212 22.81 0.83 0.97
C VAL A 212 23.83 1.11 2.07
N GLY A 213 24.72 0.16 2.32
CA GLY A 213 25.78 0.29 3.32
C GLY A 213 25.35 0.00 4.75
N MET A 214 24.08 -0.24 5.01
CA MET A 214 23.59 -0.64 6.34
C MET A 214 23.51 -2.16 6.48
N ASP A 215 23.80 -2.66 7.68
CA ASP A 215 23.43 -4.02 8.05
C ASP A 215 21.92 -4.19 7.98
N ARG A 216 21.45 -5.36 7.52
CA ARG A 216 20.01 -5.56 7.30
C ARG A 216 19.21 -5.57 8.59
N ASP A 217 19.74 -6.11 9.67
CA ASP A 217 19.04 -6.16 10.95
C ASP A 217 18.98 -4.77 11.58
N ALA A 218 20.04 -4.00 11.47
CA ALA A 218 20.05 -2.60 11.86
C ALA A 218 19.05 -1.76 11.04
N LEU A 219 18.96 -1.99 9.74
CA LEU A 219 17.99 -1.32 8.86
C LEU A 219 16.54 -1.66 9.24
N VAL A 220 16.24 -2.94 9.51
CA VAL A 220 14.94 -3.40 10.00
C VAL A 220 14.60 -2.72 11.32
N ALA A 221 15.53 -2.70 12.28
CA ALA A 221 15.32 -2.10 13.59
C ALA A 221 15.07 -0.59 13.49
N ALA A 222 15.85 0.12 12.69
CA ALA A 222 15.72 1.57 12.50
C ALA A 222 14.33 1.93 11.91
N VAL A 223 13.90 1.26 10.85
CA VAL A 223 12.59 1.50 10.23
C VAL A 223 11.45 1.13 11.17
N HIS A 224 11.55 -0.01 11.88
CA HIS A 224 10.56 -0.43 12.86
C HIS A 224 10.41 0.60 14.00
N ALA A 225 11.54 1.06 14.57
CA ALA A 225 11.55 2.05 15.65
C ALA A 225 10.91 3.38 15.19
N GLN A 226 11.26 3.85 13.99
CA GLN A 226 10.70 5.08 13.42
C GLN A 226 9.18 4.98 13.25
N MET A 227 8.66 3.87 12.74
CA MET A 227 7.22 3.64 12.59
C MET A 227 6.51 3.45 13.94
N ALA A 228 7.15 2.73 14.88
CA ALA A 228 6.61 2.51 16.21
C ALA A 228 6.47 3.83 16.99
N ALA A 229 7.45 4.72 16.91
CA ALA A 229 7.41 6.04 17.54
C ALA A 229 6.19 6.85 17.07
N VAL A 230 5.92 6.87 15.76
CA VAL A 230 4.72 7.53 15.23
C VAL A 230 3.46 6.84 15.73
N LEU A 231 3.41 5.50 15.72
CA LEU A 231 2.23 4.76 16.20
C LEU A 231 1.97 4.95 17.71
N ALA A 232 2.97 5.23 18.51
CA ALA A 232 2.85 5.52 19.93
C ALA A 232 2.42 6.98 20.22
N ASP A 233 2.51 7.90 19.26
CA ASP A 233 2.17 9.31 19.44
C ASP A 233 0.64 9.52 19.60
N PRO A 234 0.18 10.00 20.78
CA PRO A 234 -1.25 10.25 21.01
C PRO A 234 -1.81 11.38 20.13
N ALA A 235 -1.00 12.39 19.79
CA ALA A 235 -1.43 13.51 18.95
C ALA A 235 -1.70 13.03 17.52
N ALA A 236 -0.86 12.16 17.00
CA ALA A 236 -1.09 11.52 15.73
C ALA A 236 -2.26 10.52 15.77
N ALA A 237 -2.55 9.92 16.93
CA ALA A 237 -3.73 9.08 17.15
C ALA A 237 -5.02 9.91 17.18
N ALA A 238 -5.04 11.04 17.88
CA ALA A 238 -6.17 11.97 17.96
C ALA A 238 -6.53 12.53 16.57
N ALA A 239 -5.55 12.83 15.73
CA ALA A 239 -5.78 13.28 14.36
C ALA A 239 -6.51 12.24 13.47
N ALA A 240 -6.47 10.95 13.84
CA ALA A 240 -7.17 9.87 13.17
C ALA A 240 -8.53 9.54 13.80
N GLY A 241 -8.79 9.90 15.06
CA GLY A 241 -9.91 9.39 15.87
C GLY A 241 -10.86 10.40 16.48
N SER A 242 -10.57 11.73 16.49
CA SER A 242 -11.47 12.71 17.11
C SER A 242 -12.62 13.13 16.20
N ASP A 243 -13.78 12.85 16.65
CA ASP A 243 -15.21 13.17 16.73
C ASP A 243 -16.13 12.02 16.38
#